data_a80710d75e73dd8bc777b5c5607cdb52
#
_entry.id   a80710d75e73dd8bc777b5c5607cdb52
#
_cell.length_a   1.000
_cell.length_b   1.000
_cell.length_c   1.000
_cell.angle_alpha   90.00
_cell.angle_beta   90.00
_cell.angle_gamma   90.00
#
_symmetry.space_group_name_H-M   'P 1'
#
loop_
_entity.id
_entity.type
_entity.pdbx_description
1 polymer ?
#
loop_
_entity_poly.entity_id
_entity_poly.type
_entity_poly.pdbx_seq_one_letter_code
_entity_poly.pdbx_strand_id
1 'polypeptide(L)'
;EEVASVFDDMLNRSVPFYKEMQRLSINFACNFLEENDKVYDLGCSTASMLIELSKHCKNNLKLIGIDNSSAMLDNAAKKASAFGVDIELINADLHDVAYDNAKLILSNYTLQFIRPLQREKLVKKIYDSLQNNGIFIFSEKVISSNSTLNKQSIDEYYEFKKTQGYSEFEISQKREALENVLIPYTEEENKKMILDAGFSHCETIFKWVNFATFIAIKK
;
A
#
# COMPACT_ATOMS: atom_id res chain seq x y z
N GLU A 1 -11.47 7.13 17.92
CA GLU A 1 -10.90 8.39 17.38
C GLU A 1 -9.40 8.52 17.64
N GLU A 2 -8.92 8.31 18.88
CA GLU A 2 -7.49 8.44 19.21
C GLU A 2 -6.60 7.45 18.43
N VAL A 3 -7.01 6.19 18.24
CA VAL A 3 -6.18 5.18 17.55
C VAL A 3 -6.01 5.47 16.06
N ALA A 4 -7.03 6.00 15.38
CA ALA A 4 -6.94 6.34 13.96
C ALA A 4 -6.04 7.55 13.71
N SER A 5 -6.13 8.59 14.55
CA SER A 5 -5.27 9.76 14.46
C SER A 5 -3.81 9.42 14.78
N VAL A 6 -3.58 8.55 15.76
CA VAL A 6 -2.25 8.03 16.12
C VAL A 6 -1.65 7.20 14.98
N PHE A 7 -2.46 6.39 14.29
CA PHE A 7 -1.99 5.57 13.17
C PHE A 7 -1.57 6.42 11.96
N ASP A 8 -2.40 7.38 11.56
CA ASP A 8 -2.09 8.29 10.45
C ASP A 8 -0.87 9.18 10.77
N ASP A 9 -0.74 9.66 12.02
CA ASP A 9 0.46 10.38 12.47
C ASP A 9 1.69 9.46 12.43
N MET A 10 1.56 8.24 12.92
CA MET A 10 2.64 7.25 12.87
C MET A 10 3.09 6.96 11.43
N LEU A 11 2.16 6.81 10.47
CA LEU A 11 2.51 6.63 9.06
C LEU A 11 3.29 7.82 8.52
N ASN A 12 2.82 9.05 8.75
CA ASN A 12 3.46 10.27 8.29
C ASN A 12 4.89 10.45 8.86
N ARG A 13 5.12 9.99 10.09
CA ARG A 13 6.42 10.07 10.76
C ARG A 13 7.34 8.88 10.47
N SER A 14 6.77 7.70 10.17
CA SER A 14 7.55 6.47 9.96
C SER A 14 7.83 6.17 8.49
N VAL A 15 6.98 6.62 7.58
CA VAL A 15 7.15 6.39 6.14
C VAL A 15 7.61 7.70 5.48
N PRO A 16 8.83 7.74 4.94
CA PRO A 16 9.35 8.95 4.34
C PRO A 16 8.51 9.44 3.17
N PHE A 17 8.15 10.72 3.18
CA PHE A 17 7.36 11.37 2.14
C PHE A 17 6.02 10.68 1.84
N TYR A 18 5.37 10.12 2.88
CA TYR A 18 4.12 9.37 2.75
C TYR A 18 3.03 10.13 2.00
N LYS A 19 2.82 11.40 2.34
CA LYS A 19 1.81 12.24 1.67
C LYS A 19 2.13 12.49 0.20
N GLU A 20 3.39 12.64 -0.14
CA GLU A 20 3.82 12.85 -1.54
C GLU A 20 3.65 11.57 -2.36
N MET A 21 4.02 10.42 -1.79
CA MET A 21 3.77 9.12 -2.38
C MET A 21 2.27 8.89 -2.62
N GLN A 22 1.43 9.18 -1.61
CA GLN A 22 -0.02 9.06 -1.70
C GLN A 22 -0.60 9.96 -2.81
N ARG A 23 -0.22 11.24 -2.83
CA ARG A 23 -0.62 12.20 -3.86
C ARG A 23 -0.25 11.73 -5.26
N LEU A 24 0.98 11.22 -5.42
CA LEU A 24 1.47 10.74 -6.70
C LEU A 24 0.68 9.51 -7.17
N SER A 25 0.48 8.54 -6.29
CA SER A 25 -0.32 7.33 -6.55
C SER A 25 -1.74 7.67 -7.00
N ILE A 26 -2.39 8.62 -6.32
CA ILE A 26 -3.73 9.09 -6.66
C ILE A 26 -3.74 9.77 -8.03
N ASN A 27 -2.78 10.65 -8.32
CA ASN A 27 -2.69 11.32 -9.61
C ASN A 27 -2.54 10.33 -10.77
N PHE A 28 -1.71 9.30 -10.60
CA PHE A 28 -1.61 8.23 -11.58
C PHE A 28 -2.92 7.45 -11.70
N ALA A 29 -3.53 7.07 -10.59
CA ALA A 29 -4.78 6.31 -10.57
C ALA A 29 -5.92 7.04 -11.30
N CYS A 30 -6.12 8.34 -11.02
CA CYS A 30 -7.21 9.12 -11.62
C CYS A 30 -7.17 9.19 -13.15
N ASN A 31 -5.99 8.99 -13.78
CA ASN A 31 -5.87 8.96 -15.23
C ASN A 31 -6.40 7.66 -15.87
N PHE A 32 -6.62 6.62 -15.09
CA PHE A 32 -7.11 5.31 -15.55
C PHE A 32 -8.56 5.04 -15.16
N LEU A 33 -9.11 5.83 -14.25
CA LEU A 33 -10.43 5.59 -13.66
C LEU A 33 -11.53 6.32 -14.40
N GLU A 34 -12.63 5.60 -14.61
CA GLU A 34 -13.86 6.09 -15.21
C GLU A 34 -15.02 6.02 -14.22
N GLU A 35 -16.19 6.53 -14.62
CA GLU A 35 -17.42 6.53 -13.81
C GLU A 35 -17.83 5.11 -13.42
N ASN A 36 -18.14 4.89 -12.14
CA ASN A 36 -18.54 3.61 -11.53
C ASN A 36 -17.47 2.50 -11.52
N ASP A 37 -16.21 2.81 -11.80
CA ASP A 37 -15.12 1.83 -11.67
C ASP A 37 -14.98 1.34 -10.23
N LYS A 38 -14.64 0.06 -10.08
CA LYS A 38 -14.35 -0.56 -8.79
C LYS A 38 -12.87 -0.37 -8.42
N VAL A 39 -12.66 0.11 -7.21
CA VAL A 39 -11.35 0.31 -6.60
C VAL A 39 -11.26 -0.50 -5.31
N TYR A 40 -10.28 -1.37 -5.20
CA TYR A 40 -9.98 -2.11 -3.99
C TYR A 40 -8.70 -1.59 -3.33
N ASP A 41 -8.72 -1.46 -2.01
CA ASP A 41 -7.53 -1.17 -1.19
C ASP A 41 -7.26 -2.34 -0.24
N LEU A 42 -6.17 -3.06 -0.48
CA LEU A 42 -5.79 -4.27 0.23
C LEU A 42 -4.90 -3.94 1.43
N GLY A 43 -5.41 -4.18 2.63
CA GLY A 43 -4.83 -3.69 3.87
C GLY A 43 -5.12 -2.20 4.04
N CYS A 44 -6.39 -1.82 3.88
CA CYS A 44 -6.82 -0.42 3.83
C CYS A 44 -6.68 0.33 5.16
N SER A 45 -6.50 -0.38 6.28
CA SER A 45 -6.35 0.21 7.61
C SER A 45 -7.46 1.22 7.91
N THR A 46 -7.16 2.50 8.08
CA THR A 46 -8.12 3.60 8.32
C THR A 46 -8.74 4.17 7.05
N ALA A 47 -8.59 3.51 5.90
CA ALA A 47 -9.09 3.88 4.57
C ALA A 47 -8.65 5.28 4.08
N SER A 48 -7.54 5.80 4.60
CA SER A 48 -7.03 7.13 4.24
C SER A 48 -6.78 7.28 2.74
N MET A 49 -6.28 6.22 2.08
CA MET A 49 -6.00 6.22 0.65
C MET A 49 -7.28 6.33 -0.18
N LEU A 50 -8.31 5.56 0.15
CA LEU A 50 -9.61 5.60 -0.53
C LEU A 50 -10.32 6.95 -0.33
N ILE A 51 -10.27 7.50 0.88
CA ILE A 51 -10.85 8.81 1.19
C ILE A 51 -10.17 9.91 0.37
N GLU A 52 -8.84 9.92 0.31
CA GLU A 52 -8.12 10.90 -0.49
C GLU A 52 -8.35 10.70 -2.00
N LEU A 53 -8.44 9.45 -2.47
CA LEU A 53 -8.77 9.14 -3.86
C LEU A 53 -10.14 9.72 -4.24
N SER A 54 -11.16 9.54 -3.42
CA SER A 54 -12.52 10.06 -3.67
C SER A 54 -12.59 11.59 -3.77
N LYS A 55 -11.70 12.29 -3.06
CA LYS A 55 -11.65 13.76 -3.11
C LYS A 55 -10.98 14.29 -4.38
N HIS A 56 -10.04 13.52 -4.94
CA HIS A 56 -9.21 13.96 -6.07
C HIS A 56 -9.73 13.48 -7.40
N CYS A 57 -10.23 12.26 -7.51
CA CYS A 57 -10.89 11.77 -8.71
C CYS A 57 -12.32 12.29 -8.77
N LYS A 58 -12.67 12.92 -9.89
CA LYS A 58 -14.02 13.51 -10.09
C LYS A 58 -15.11 12.48 -10.41
N ASN A 59 -14.73 11.22 -10.54
CA ASN A 59 -15.61 10.12 -10.91
C ASN A 59 -16.29 9.54 -9.68
N ASN A 60 -17.55 9.12 -9.82
CA ASN A 60 -18.23 8.38 -8.78
C ASN A 60 -17.74 6.93 -8.79
N LEU A 61 -16.84 6.59 -7.89
CA LEU A 61 -16.16 5.31 -7.81
C LEU A 61 -16.82 4.37 -6.80
N LYS A 62 -16.74 3.06 -7.03
CA LYS A 62 -17.10 2.04 -6.06
C LYS A 62 -15.86 1.66 -5.23
N LEU A 63 -15.77 2.21 -4.03
CA LEU A 63 -14.61 2.06 -3.16
C LEU A 63 -14.79 0.89 -2.21
N ILE A 64 -13.85 -0.04 -2.19
CA ILE A 64 -13.85 -1.23 -1.34
C ILE A 64 -12.53 -1.30 -0.56
N GLY A 65 -12.62 -1.25 0.76
CA GLY A 65 -11.48 -1.41 1.66
C GLY A 65 -11.50 -2.77 2.34
N ILE A 66 -10.38 -3.48 2.35
CA ILE A 66 -10.25 -4.79 2.96
C ILE A 66 -9.13 -4.75 4.00
N ASP A 67 -9.43 -5.19 5.20
CA ASP A 67 -8.44 -5.34 6.28
C ASP A 67 -8.89 -6.48 7.22
N ASN A 68 -7.93 -7.16 7.86
CA ASN A 68 -8.24 -8.21 8.83
C ASN A 68 -8.36 -7.69 10.27
N SER A 69 -8.16 -6.40 10.49
CA SER A 69 -8.31 -5.74 11.79
C SER A 69 -9.66 -5.03 11.89
N SER A 70 -10.60 -5.61 12.64
CA SER A 70 -11.90 -4.98 12.91
C SER A 70 -11.75 -3.59 13.53
N ALA A 71 -10.77 -3.40 14.44
CA ALA A 71 -10.52 -2.11 15.06
C ALA A 71 -10.08 -1.03 14.07
N MET A 72 -9.31 -1.39 13.02
CA MET A 72 -8.95 -0.47 11.95
C MET A 72 -10.17 -0.13 11.09
N LEU A 73 -10.99 -1.12 10.77
CA LEU A 73 -12.21 -0.90 9.98
C LEU A 73 -13.26 -0.08 10.70
N ASP A 74 -13.39 -0.22 12.03
CA ASP A 74 -14.26 0.66 12.84
C ASP A 74 -13.82 2.13 12.75
N ASN A 75 -12.51 2.37 12.74
CA ASN A 75 -11.94 3.69 12.57
C ASN A 75 -12.10 4.19 11.11
N ALA A 76 -11.93 3.31 10.14
CA ALA A 76 -12.17 3.61 8.72
C ALA A 76 -13.62 4.05 8.47
N ALA A 77 -14.60 3.33 9.05
CA ALA A 77 -16.02 3.66 8.93
C ALA A 77 -16.35 5.05 9.51
N LYS A 78 -15.85 5.35 10.71
CA LYS A 78 -16.01 6.66 11.34
C LYS A 78 -15.39 7.77 10.50
N LYS A 79 -14.20 7.54 9.99
CA LYS A 79 -13.46 8.49 9.16
C LYS A 79 -14.16 8.72 7.82
N ALA A 80 -14.56 7.66 7.11
CA ALA A 80 -15.31 7.74 5.87
C ALA A 80 -16.62 8.54 6.04
N SER A 81 -17.39 8.23 7.10
CA SER A 81 -18.60 8.97 7.47
C SER A 81 -18.32 10.46 7.72
N ALA A 82 -17.27 10.79 8.46
CA ALA A 82 -16.90 12.18 8.76
C ALA A 82 -16.53 12.99 7.50
N PHE A 83 -16.00 12.33 6.48
CA PHE A 83 -15.69 12.95 5.18
C PHE A 83 -16.80 12.81 4.14
N GLY A 84 -17.91 12.14 4.47
CA GLY A 84 -19.04 11.92 3.54
C GLY A 84 -18.68 11.02 2.37
N VAL A 85 -17.76 10.06 2.56
CA VAL A 85 -17.31 9.12 1.53
C VAL A 85 -17.95 7.76 1.79
N ASP A 86 -18.57 7.19 0.77
CA ASP A 86 -19.11 5.83 0.82
C ASP A 86 -18.03 4.82 0.48
N ILE A 87 -17.72 3.91 1.42
CA ILE A 87 -16.71 2.86 1.28
C ILE A 87 -17.29 1.55 1.81
N GLU A 88 -17.33 0.53 0.97
CA GLU A 88 -17.61 -0.84 1.42
C GLU A 88 -16.38 -1.37 2.19
N LEU A 89 -16.54 -1.70 3.47
CA LEU A 89 -15.46 -2.21 4.33
C LEU A 89 -15.66 -3.69 4.61
N ILE A 90 -14.64 -4.50 4.28
CA ILE A 90 -14.68 -5.96 4.41
C ILE A 90 -13.61 -6.40 5.42
N ASN A 91 -14.07 -7.03 6.52
CA ASN A 91 -13.18 -7.64 7.50
C ASN A 91 -12.87 -9.08 7.09
N ALA A 92 -11.73 -9.30 6.45
CA ALA A 92 -11.33 -10.62 5.96
C ALA A 92 -9.82 -10.70 5.68
N ASP A 93 -9.32 -11.95 5.55
CA ASP A 93 -8.01 -12.19 4.96
C ASP A 93 -8.05 -11.91 3.45
N LEU A 94 -6.98 -11.32 2.93
CA LEU A 94 -6.87 -10.95 1.51
C LEU A 94 -6.97 -12.16 0.56
N HIS A 95 -6.64 -13.35 1.03
CA HIS A 95 -6.74 -14.56 0.23
C HIS A 95 -8.18 -15.07 0.10
N ASP A 96 -9.07 -14.71 1.01
CA ASP A 96 -10.44 -15.23 1.10
C ASP A 96 -11.48 -14.35 0.38
N VAL A 97 -11.13 -13.11 0.03
CA VAL A 97 -12.04 -12.15 -0.65
C VAL A 97 -11.92 -12.26 -2.17
N ALA A 98 -13.04 -12.27 -2.88
CA ALA A 98 -13.07 -12.12 -4.34
C ALA A 98 -12.94 -10.64 -4.73
N TYR A 99 -12.06 -10.33 -5.69
CA TYR A 99 -11.86 -8.97 -6.22
C TYR A 99 -12.47 -8.86 -7.63
N ASP A 100 -13.78 -8.82 -7.71
CA ASP A 100 -14.46 -8.91 -8.99
C ASP A 100 -14.39 -7.64 -9.82
N ASN A 101 -13.92 -7.77 -11.06
CA ASN A 101 -13.99 -6.71 -12.07
C ASN A 101 -13.36 -5.39 -11.59
N ALA A 102 -12.18 -5.46 -10.99
CA ALA A 102 -11.47 -4.31 -10.47
C ALA A 102 -10.82 -3.49 -11.60
N LYS A 103 -10.95 -2.17 -11.57
CA LYS A 103 -10.20 -1.26 -12.43
C LYS A 103 -8.87 -0.85 -11.79
N LEU A 104 -8.90 -0.64 -10.49
CA LEU A 104 -7.73 -0.34 -9.68
C LEU A 104 -7.69 -1.23 -8.45
N ILE A 105 -6.54 -1.80 -8.19
CA ILE A 105 -6.24 -2.40 -6.89
C ILE A 105 -5.04 -1.65 -6.28
N LEU A 106 -5.18 -1.26 -5.02
CA LEU A 106 -4.16 -0.61 -4.21
C LEU A 106 -3.64 -1.58 -3.15
N SER A 107 -2.35 -1.48 -2.80
CA SER A 107 -1.77 -2.21 -1.67
C SER A 107 -0.57 -1.44 -1.14
N ASN A 108 -0.76 -0.69 -0.05
CA ASN A 108 0.30 0.16 0.48
C ASN A 108 0.90 -0.44 1.74
N TYR A 109 2.16 -0.87 1.67
CA TYR A 109 2.93 -1.45 2.77
C TYR A 109 2.28 -2.70 3.38
N THR A 110 1.60 -3.50 2.56
CA THR A 110 0.82 -4.67 2.97
C THR A 110 1.48 -5.98 2.52
N LEU A 111 1.90 -6.08 1.25
CA LEU A 111 2.47 -7.32 0.70
C LEU A 111 3.71 -7.79 1.47
N GLN A 112 4.50 -6.88 1.98
CA GLN A 112 5.71 -7.17 2.76
C GLN A 112 5.45 -8.00 4.04
N PHE A 113 4.21 -8.06 4.52
CA PHE A 113 3.79 -8.87 5.66
C PHE A 113 3.28 -10.26 5.26
N ILE A 114 3.10 -10.50 3.97
CA ILE A 114 2.64 -11.78 3.43
C ILE A 114 3.85 -12.64 3.09
N ARG A 115 3.83 -13.91 3.50
CA ARG A 115 4.91 -14.86 3.21
C ARG A 115 5.12 -15.03 1.70
N PRO A 116 6.37 -15.17 1.20
CA PRO A 116 6.69 -15.16 -0.22
C PRO A 116 5.78 -16.02 -1.10
N LEU A 117 5.60 -17.30 -0.78
CA LEU A 117 4.76 -18.22 -1.55
C LEU A 117 3.27 -17.83 -1.59
N GLN A 118 2.78 -17.20 -0.52
CA GLN A 118 1.41 -16.70 -0.47
C GLN A 118 1.28 -15.35 -1.18
N ARG A 119 2.34 -14.52 -1.15
CA ARG A 119 2.41 -13.24 -1.84
C ARG A 119 2.29 -13.41 -3.35
N GLU A 120 3.02 -14.36 -3.93
CA GLU A 120 2.92 -14.69 -5.36
C GLU A 120 1.51 -15.10 -5.76
N LYS A 121 0.85 -15.96 -4.96
CA LYS A 121 -0.54 -16.36 -5.18
C LYS A 121 -1.50 -15.18 -5.12
N LEU A 122 -1.31 -14.28 -4.14
CA LEU A 122 -2.13 -13.08 -4.02
C LEU A 122 -1.93 -12.14 -5.21
N VAL A 123 -0.71 -11.91 -5.65
CA VAL A 123 -0.42 -11.08 -6.82
C VAL A 123 -1.00 -11.68 -8.09
N LYS A 124 -0.97 -13.00 -8.26
CA LYS A 124 -1.65 -13.67 -9.38
C LYS A 124 -3.17 -13.47 -9.32
N LYS A 125 -3.76 -13.60 -8.14
CA LYS A 125 -5.19 -13.33 -7.91
C LYS A 125 -5.56 -11.88 -8.22
N ILE A 126 -4.72 -10.91 -7.81
CA ILE A 126 -4.89 -9.50 -8.16
C ILE A 126 -4.92 -9.32 -9.68
N TYR A 127 -3.94 -9.90 -10.39
CA TYR A 127 -3.91 -9.86 -11.86
C TYR A 127 -5.18 -10.41 -12.49
N ASP A 128 -5.62 -11.59 -12.04
CA ASP A 128 -6.81 -12.27 -12.61
C ASP A 128 -8.10 -11.45 -12.38
N SER A 129 -8.18 -10.75 -11.27
CA SER A 129 -9.34 -9.93 -10.84
C SER A 129 -9.44 -8.57 -11.54
N LEU A 130 -8.35 -8.07 -12.10
CA LEU A 130 -8.34 -6.80 -12.82
C LEU A 130 -9.01 -6.93 -14.20
N GLN A 131 -9.74 -5.88 -14.58
CA GLN A 131 -10.22 -5.68 -15.95
C GLN A 131 -9.04 -5.52 -16.94
N ASN A 132 -9.30 -5.66 -18.24
CA ASN A 132 -8.34 -5.24 -19.25
C ASN A 132 -8.03 -3.74 -19.09
N ASN A 133 -6.78 -3.38 -19.20
CA ASN A 133 -6.27 -2.04 -18.90
C ASN A 133 -6.51 -1.59 -17.44
N GLY A 134 -6.77 -2.55 -16.54
CA GLY A 134 -6.76 -2.31 -15.10
C GLY A 134 -5.34 -2.15 -14.57
N ILE A 135 -5.21 -1.47 -13.45
CA ILE A 135 -3.91 -1.16 -12.84
C ILE A 135 -3.81 -1.67 -11.42
N PHE A 136 -2.60 -2.03 -11.03
CA PHE A 136 -2.21 -2.32 -9.66
C PHE A 136 -1.16 -1.32 -9.21
N ILE A 137 -1.43 -0.57 -8.13
CA ILE A 137 -0.46 0.34 -7.51
C ILE A 137 -0.14 -0.20 -6.12
N PHE A 138 1.14 -0.40 -5.84
CA PHE A 138 1.55 -0.89 -4.53
C PHE A 138 2.83 -0.21 -4.05
N SER A 139 2.93 -0.07 -2.74
CA SER A 139 4.09 0.53 -2.07
C SER A 139 4.68 -0.44 -1.08
N GLU A 140 5.99 -0.59 -1.09
CA GLU A 140 6.72 -1.53 -0.23
C GLU A 140 8.02 -0.92 0.28
N LYS A 141 8.43 -1.39 1.45
CA LYS A 141 9.82 -1.25 1.85
C LYS A 141 10.66 -2.18 0.99
N VAL A 142 11.76 -1.67 0.44
CA VAL A 142 12.65 -2.43 -0.43
C VAL A 142 14.04 -2.55 0.18
N ILE A 143 14.79 -3.57 -0.25
CA ILE A 143 16.18 -3.77 0.12
C ILE A 143 17.08 -3.64 -1.11
N SER A 144 18.37 -3.39 -0.90
CA SER A 144 19.39 -3.47 -1.95
C SER A 144 20.04 -4.85 -1.96
N SER A 145 20.31 -5.39 -3.14
CA SER A 145 21.12 -6.60 -3.33
C SER A 145 22.59 -6.41 -2.93
N ASN A 146 23.07 -5.15 -2.92
CA ASN A 146 24.39 -4.81 -2.43
C ASN A 146 24.35 -4.56 -0.91
N SER A 147 25.07 -5.36 -0.13
CA SER A 147 25.05 -5.30 1.34
C SER A 147 25.51 -3.95 1.92
N THR A 148 26.49 -3.30 1.30
CA THR A 148 26.99 -1.97 1.75
C THR A 148 25.92 -0.90 1.52
N LEU A 149 25.32 -0.85 0.34
CA LEU A 149 24.24 0.10 0.03
C LEU A 149 22.99 -0.18 0.85
N ASN A 150 22.69 -1.46 1.11
CA ASN A 150 21.56 -1.82 1.97
C ASN A 150 21.75 -1.31 3.39
N LYS A 151 22.96 -1.47 3.95
CA LYS A 151 23.28 -0.92 5.27
C LYS A 151 23.15 0.60 5.29
N GLN A 152 23.72 1.30 4.32
CA GLN A 152 23.59 2.76 4.22
C GLN A 152 22.13 3.22 4.12
N SER A 153 21.31 2.49 3.38
CA SER A 153 19.87 2.77 3.26
C SER A 153 19.13 2.60 4.59
N ILE A 154 19.51 1.61 5.40
CA ILE A 154 18.97 1.41 6.75
C ILE A 154 19.41 2.54 7.68
N ASP A 155 20.67 2.92 7.64
CA ASP A 155 21.23 3.98 8.47
C ASP A 155 20.55 5.32 8.15
N GLU A 156 20.39 5.66 6.87
CA GLU A 156 19.68 6.86 6.41
C GLU A 156 18.20 6.87 6.86
N TYR A 157 17.54 5.73 6.80
CA TYR A 157 16.17 5.60 7.30
C TYR A 157 16.07 5.80 8.82
N TYR A 158 17.04 5.37 9.58
CA TYR A 158 17.06 5.60 11.02
C TYR A 158 17.31 7.07 11.36
N GLU A 159 18.19 7.75 10.63
CA GLU A 159 18.39 9.19 10.77
C GLU A 159 17.09 9.95 10.42
N PHE A 160 16.41 9.59 9.33
CA PHE A 160 15.07 10.14 9.04
C PHE A 160 14.12 9.99 10.23
N LYS A 161 14.01 8.80 10.82
CA LYS A 161 13.14 8.58 12.00
C LYS A 161 13.52 9.47 13.18
N LYS A 162 14.81 9.66 13.46
CA LYS A 162 15.27 10.57 14.51
C LYS A 162 14.82 12.01 14.25
N THR A 163 14.90 12.48 13.00
CA THR A 163 14.39 13.82 12.65
C THR A 163 12.87 13.94 12.83
N GLN A 164 12.13 12.83 12.76
CA GLN A 164 10.69 12.76 13.04
C GLN A 164 10.38 12.59 14.54
N GLY A 165 11.39 12.67 15.42
CA GLY A 165 11.24 12.65 16.87
C GLY A 165 11.21 11.26 17.52
N TYR A 166 11.57 10.18 16.78
CA TYR A 166 11.75 8.87 17.37
C TYR A 166 13.10 8.77 18.11
N SER A 167 13.07 8.22 19.32
CA SER A 167 14.27 7.83 20.07
C SER A 167 14.93 6.59 19.46
N GLU A 168 16.22 6.40 19.74
CA GLU A 168 16.92 5.15 19.35
C GLU A 168 16.28 3.90 19.92
N PHE A 169 15.74 4.00 21.14
CA PHE A 169 15.03 2.90 21.78
C PHE A 169 13.75 2.51 21.02
N GLU A 170 12.91 3.48 20.64
CA GLU A 170 11.70 3.21 19.84
C GLU A 170 12.04 2.63 18.46
N ILE A 171 13.11 3.11 17.83
CA ILE A 171 13.61 2.58 16.55
C ILE A 171 14.03 1.11 16.70
N SER A 172 14.77 0.80 17.78
CA SER A 172 15.23 -0.57 18.07
C SER A 172 14.07 -1.50 18.37
N GLN A 173 13.15 -1.10 19.26
CA GLN A 173 11.95 -1.88 19.55
C GLN A 173 11.12 -2.19 18.31
N LYS A 174 10.92 -1.19 17.45
CA LYS A 174 10.16 -1.38 16.20
C LYS A 174 10.87 -2.32 15.23
N ARG A 175 12.20 -2.24 15.15
CA ARG A 175 13.01 -3.16 14.35
C ARG A 175 12.85 -4.59 14.82
N GLU A 176 12.97 -4.84 16.12
CA GLU A 176 12.84 -6.17 16.72
C GLU A 176 11.43 -6.73 16.53
N ALA A 177 10.40 -5.92 16.73
CA ALA A 177 9.01 -6.32 16.50
C ALA A 177 8.69 -6.69 15.05
N LEU A 178 9.42 -6.14 14.08
CA LEU A 178 9.25 -6.42 12.66
C LEU A 178 10.20 -7.49 12.13
N GLU A 179 11.14 -7.95 12.94
CA GLU A 179 12.06 -9.03 12.55
C GLU A 179 11.29 -10.32 12.25
N ASN A 180 11.56 -10.93 11.09
CA ASN A 180 10.84 -12.09 10.56
C ASN A 180 9.32 -11.91 10.31
N VAL A 181 8.77 -10.73 10.57
CA VAL A 181 7.38 -10.37 10.27
C VAL A 181 7.30 -9.63 8.94
N LEU A 182 8.14 -8.60 8.78
CA LEU A 182 8.27 -7.86 7.54
C LEU A 182 9.36 -8.50 6.66
N ILE A 183 8.98 -8.95 5.46
CA ILE A 183 9.88 -9.61 4.49
C ILE A 183 9.95 -8.73 3.24
N PRO A 184 10.90 -7.78 3.19
CA PRO A 184 11.05 -6.90 2.03
C PRO A 184 11.74 -7.64 0.88
N TYR A 185 11.37 -7.28 -0.34
CA TYR A 185 12.03 -7.68 -1.57
C TYR A 185 12.91 -6.54 -2.09
N THR A 186 13.82 -6.84 -2.99
CA THR A 186 14.47 -5.84 -3.82
C THR A 186 13.45 -5.22 -4.80
N GLU A 187 13.82 -4.12 -5.43
CA GLU A 187 12.99 -3.51 -6.48
C GLU A 187 12.81 -4.47 -7.67
N GLU A 188 13.89 -5.17 -8.04
CA GLU A 188 13.91 -6.15 -9.11
C GLU A 188 13.03 -7.37 -8.81
N GLU A 189 13.09 -7.90 -7.58
CA GLU A 189 12.23 -9.01 -7.15
C GLU A 189 10.75 -8.61 -7.15
N ASN A 190 10.41 -7.40 -6.69
CA ASN A 190 9.05 -6.89 -6.76
C ASN A 190 8.56 -6.80 -8.22
N LYS A 191 9.34 -6.19 -9.12
CA LYS A 191 9.00 -6.10 -10.54
C LYS A 191 8.87 -7.48 -11.19
N LYS A 192 9.81 -8.39 -10.89
CA LYS A 192 9.76 -9.75 -11.40
C LYS A 192 8.49 -10.48 -10.96
N MET A 193 8.13 -10.42 -9.69
CA MET A 193 6.91 -11.04 -9.16
C MET A 193 5.65 -10.54 -9.89
N ILE A 194 5.58 -9.25 -10.20
CA ILE A 194 4.48 -8.64 -10.94
C ILE A 194 4.43 -9.15 -12.38
N LEU A 195 5.56 -9.17 -13.07
CA LEU A 195 5.63 -9.65 -14.47
C LEU A 195 5.34 -11.16 -14.55
N ASP A 196 5.84 -11.96 -13.62
CA ASP A 196 5.56 -13.40 -13.53
C ASP A 196 4.07 -13.70 -13.31
N ALA A 197 3.32 -12.80 -12.64
CA ALA A 197 1.88 -12.92 -12.47
C ALA A 197 1.08 -12.64 -13.76
N GLY A 198 1.70 -12.02 -14.77
CA GLY A 198 1.10 -11.77 -16.08
C GLY A 198 0.94 -10.30 -16.46
N PHE A 199 1.28 -9.37 -15.58
CA PHE A 199 1.27 -7.94 -15.92
C PHE A 199 2.20 -7.63 -17.09
N SER A 200 1.78 -6.76 -17.97
CA SER A 200 2.58 -6.39 -19.15
C SER A 200 3.71 -5.42 -18.83
N HIS A 201 3.52 -4.57 -17.81
CA HIS A 201 4.47 -3.54 -17.39
C HIS A 201 4.43 -3.36 -15.88
N CYS A 202 5.58 -3.03 -15.31
CA CYS A 202 5.71 -2.62 -13.91
C CYS A 202 6.78 -1.54 -13.81
N GLU A 203 6.38 -0.34 -13.42
CA GLU A 203 7.28 0.82 -13.29
C GLU A 203 7.34 1.31 -11.84
N THR A 204 8.50 1.82 -11.45
CA THR A 204 8.66 2.53 -10.18
C THR A 204 8.28 3.99 -10.40
N ILE A 205 7.22 4.45 -9.74
CA ILE A 205 6.72 5.84 -9.87
C ILE A 205 7.18 6.75 -8.74
N PHE A 206 7.61 6.17 -7.62
CA PHE A 206 8.19 6.89 -6.49
C PHE A 206 9.25 6.02 -5.81
N LYS A 207 10.34 6.63 -5.39
CA LYS A 207 11.34 5.95 -4.55
C LYS A 207 12.02 6.95 -3.62
N TRP A 208 12.10 6.59 -2.35
CA TRP A 208 12.99 7.22 -1.38
C TRP A 208 13.78 6.14 -0.67
N VAL A 209 15.08 6.08 -0.95
CA VAL A 209 16.05 5.12 -0.39
C VAL A 209 15.50 3.68 -0.40
N ASN A 210 14.92 3.22 0.71
CA ASN A 210 14.38 1.88 0.91
C ASN A 210 12.84 1.83 0.97
N PHE A 211 12.16 2.79 0.37
CA PHE A 211 10.71 2.81 0.15
C PHE A 211 10.42 3.06 -1.32
N ALA A 212 9.61 2.22 -1.93
CA ALA A 212 9.28 2.34 -3.35
C ALA A 212 7.79 2.12 -3.60
N THR A 213 7.25 2.83 -4.59
CA THR A 213 5.89 2.66 -5.10
C THR A 213 5.96 2.28 -6.56
N PHE A 214 5.17 1.29 -6.91
CA PHE A 214 5.12 0.71 -8.24
C PHE A 214 3.72 0.84 -8.83
N ILE A 215 3.66 0.95 -10.16
CA ILE A 215 2.43 0.81 -10.94
C ILE A 215 2.60 -0.33 -11.94
N ALA A 216 1.60 -1.19 -12.02
CA ALA A 216 1.57 -2.29 -12.99
C ALA A 216 0.27 -2.24 -13.80
N ILE A 217 0.35 -2.62 -15.08
CA ILE A 217 -0.77 -2.57 -16.01
C ILE A 217 -1.06 -3.96 -16.55
N LYS A 218 -2.34 -4.36 -16.48
CA LYS A 218 -2.87 -5.54 -17.17
C LYS A 218 -3.29 -5.13 -18.58
N LYS A 219 -2.78 -5.83 -19.59
CA LYS A 219 -3.25 -5.72 -20.98
C LYS A 219 -4.24 -6.80 -21.31
#